data_fde97bf2dadbd79a8ac1688a7ec54d85
#
_entry.id   fde97bf2dadbd79a8ac1688a7ec54d85
#
_cell.length_a   1.000
_cell.length_b   1.000
_cell.length_c   1.000
_cell.angle_alpha   90.00
_cell.angle_beta   90.00
_cell.angle_gamma   90.00
#
_symmetry.space_group_name_H-M   'P 1'
#
loop_
_entity.id
_entity.type
_entity.pdbx_description
1 polymer ?
#
loop_
_entity_poly.entity_id
_entity_poly.type
_entity_poly.pdbx_seq_one_letter_code
_entity_poly.pdbx_strand_id
1 'polypeptide(L)'
;QTLWIYQYGRRYWKAMILYTLLGLVGTGVSLVSSLISKDLVDIITGHQTGKLISTFAAMIGFSVANILVSKASGYASPFINLKVDSEIKNDIFAKMLVTDWESLTDYHTGDLVTRWSSDASNISSGILNWIPNLIIYTFRFISALAIVLYYDPTFALFALLGIPFSALLSKPLLKRMRDNNQR
;
A
#
# COMPACT_ATOMS: atom_id res chain seq x y z
N GLN A 1 8.00 2.52 -24.04
CA GLN A 1 7.97 3.04 -22.65
C GLN A 1 7.74 1.92 -21.65
N THR A 2 6.89 0.92 -21.91
CA THR A 2 6.59 -0.20 -21.00
C THR A 2 7.77 -1.15 -20.78
N LEU A 3 8.62 -1.37 -21.76
CA LEU A 3 9.79 -2.25 -21.68
C LEU A 3 10.84 -1.75 -20.66
N TRP A 4 11.02 -0.45 -20.56
CA TRP A 4 11.95 0.18 -19.61
C TRP A 4 11.49 0.03 -18.17
N ILE A 5 10.20 0.24 -17.89
CA ILE A 5 9.59 0.02 -16.58
C ILE A 5 9.73 -1.45 -16.15
N TYR A 6 9.54 -2.38 -17.09
CA TYR A 6 9.70 -3.82 -16.83
C TYR A 6 11.15 -4.19 -16.47
N GLN A 7 12.16 -3.60 -17.13
CA GLN A 7 13.57 -3.85 -16.82
C GLN A 7 13.95 -3.39 -15.43
N TYR A 8 13.46 -2.20 -14.99
CA TYR A 8 13.68 -1.72 -13.63
C TYR A 8 12.91 -2.54 -12.61
N GLY A 9 11.68 -2.94 -12.86
CA GLY A 9 10.92 -3.84 -12.00
C GLY A 9 11.64 -5.17 -11.79
N ARG A 10 12.27 -5.72 -12.84
CA ARG A 10 13.08 -6.95 -12.76
C ARG A 10 14.39 -6.76 -11.99
N ARG A 11 14.98 -5.58 -12.00
CA ARG A 11 16.20 -5.28 -11.22
C ARG A 11 15.91 -5.25 -9.72
N TYR A 12 14.74 -4.74 -9.32
CA TYR A 12 14.36 -4.55 -7.92
C TYR A 12 13.33 -5.56 -7.40
N TRP A 13 13.09 -6.64 -8.12
CA TRP A 13 12.07 -7.64 -7.75
C TRP A 13 12.23 -8.19 -6.34
N LYS A 14 13.48 -8.37 -5.86
CA LYS A 14 13.75 -8.82 -4.50
C LYS A 14 13.25 -7.82 -3.45
N ALA A 15 13.45 -6.53 -3.68
CA ALA A 15 12.96 -5.47 -2.80
C ALA A 15 11.43 -5.41 -2.81
N MET A 16 10.81 -5.55 -3.98
CA MET A 16 9.35 -5.61 -4.12
C MET A 16 8.75 -6.82 -3.40
N ILE A 17 9.37 -8.00 -3.54
CA ILE A 17 8.93 -9.22 -2.84
C ILE A 17 9.07 -9.04 -1.33
N LEU A 18 10.20 -8.53 -0.85
CA LEU A 18 10.40 -8.30 0.59
C LEU A 18 9.34 -7.35 1.15
N TYR A 19 9.08 -6.24 0.46
CA TYR A 19 8.05 -5.29 0.87
C TYR A 19 6.65 -5.91 0.86
N THR A 20 6.32 -6.66 -0.20
CA THR A 20 5.03 -7.35 -0.32
C THR A 20 4.86 -8.40 0.78
N LEU A 21 5.88 -9.20 1.07
CA LEU A 21 5.85 -10.19 2.14
C LEU A 21 5.65 -9.53 3.52
N LEU A 22 6.38 -8.46 3.82
CA LEU A 22 6.18 -7.70 5.05
C LEU A 22 4.76 -7.16 5.17
N GLY A 23 4.21 -6.64 4.07
CA GLY A 23 2.83 -6.15 4.04
C GLY A 23 1.79 -7.26 4.22
N LEU A 24 2.00 -8.43 3.62
CA LEU A 24 1.13 -9.60 3.79
C LEU A 24 1.18 -10.13 5.23
N VAL A 25 2.38 -10.23 5.81
CA VAL A 25 2.54 -10.63 7.22
C VAL A 25 1.85 -9.62 8.14
N GLY A 26 2.05 -8.32 7.92
CA GLY A 26 1.37 -7.27 8.67
C GLY A 26 -0.15 -7.35 8.57
N THR A 27 -0.67 -7.62 7.38
CA THR A 27 -2.10 -7.84 7.16
C THR A 27 -2.60 -9.07 7.91
N GLY A 28 -1.87 -10.19 7.85
CA GLY A 28 -2.20 -11.41 8.58
C GLY A 28 -2.27 -11.18 10.09
N VAL A 29 -1.25 -10.55 10.67
CA VAL A 29 -1.22 -10.19 12.09
C VAL A 29 -2.39 -9.28 12.48
N SER A 30 -2.73 -8.30 11.62
CA SER A 30 -3.86 -7.39 11.85
C SER A 30 -5.20 -8.12 11.82
N LEU A 31 -5.40 -9.06 10.90
CA LEU A 31 -6.62 -9.87 10.81
C LEU A 31 -6.78 -10.78 12.04
N VAL A 32 -5.72 -11.45 12.46
CA VAL A 32 -5.75 -12.29 13.69
C VAL A 32 -6.02 -11.42 14.91
N SER A 33 -5.43 -10.24 15.02
CA SER A 33 -5.71 -9.31 16.11
C SER A 33 -7.19 -8.88 16.14
N SER A 34 -7.81 -8.69 14.97
CA SER A 34 -9.25 -8.37 14.88
C SER A 34 -10.13 -9.53 15.34
N LEU A 35 -9.76 -10.79 15.02
CA LEU A 35 -10.48 -11.98 15.49
C LEU A 35 -10.37 -12.15 16.99
N ILE A 36 -9.17 -11.95 17.57
CA ILE A 36 -8.98 -12.00 19.02
C ILE A 36 -9.79 -10.91 19.73
N SER A 37 -9.88 -9.72 19.14
CA SER A 37 -10.71 -8.63 19.68
C SER A 37 -12.19 -9.00 19.68
N LYS A 38 -12.67 -9.68 18.64
CA LYS A 38 -14.04 -10.22 18.59
C LYS A 38 -14.25 -11.25 19.71
N ASP A 39 -13.33 -12.23 19.83
CA ASP A 39 -13.42 -13.26 20.88
C ASP A 39 -13.43 -12.65 22.28
N LEU A 40 -12.68 -11.58 22.50
CA LEU A 40 -12.70 -10.86 23.78
C LEU A 40 -14.08 -10.26 24.08
N VAL A 41 -14.72 -9.63 23.08
CA VAL A 41 -16.08 -9.09 23.22
C VAL A 41 -17.07 -10.21 23.53
N ASP A 42 -17.00 -11.34 22.81
CA ASP A 42 -17.88 -12.50 23.01
C ASP A 42 -17.71 -13.12 24.41
N ILE A 43 -16.49 -13.20 24.94
CA ILE A 43 -16.20 -13.69 26.30
C ILE A 43 -16.78 -12.74 27.35
N ILE A 44 -16.65 -11.44 27.20
CA ILE A 44 -17.15 -10.42 28.11
C ILE A 44 -18.68 -10.46 28.15
N THR A 45 -19.32 -10.48 26.99
CA THR A 45 -20.78 -10.51 26.86
C THR A 45 -21.38 -11.83 27.28
N GLY A 46 -20.68 -12.95 27.03
CA GLY A 46 -21.10 -14.30 27.38
C GLY A 46 -20.77 -14.73 28.83
N HIS A 47 -20.20 -13.84 29.68
CA HIS A 47 -19.78 -14.08 31.05
C HIS A 47 -18.83 -15.30 31.26
N GLN A 48 -18.03 -15.66 30.24
CA GLN A 48 -17.07 -16.75 30.29
C GLN A 48 -15.72 -16.29 30.85
N THR A 49 -15.66 -16.01 32.13
CA THR A 49 -14.46 -15.43 32.79
C THR A 49 -13.22 -16.33 32.77
N GLY A 50 -13.35 -17.65 32.59
CA GLY A 50 -12.21 -18.58 32.59
C GLY A 50 -11.20 -18.41 31.43
N LYS A 51 -11.60 -17.83 30.33
CA LYS A 51 -10.72 -17.58 29.14
C LYS A 51 -10.24 -16.13 29.01
N LEU A 52 -10.67 -15.25 29.89
CA LEU A 52 -10.45 -13.81 29.79
C LEU A 52 -8.95 -13.46 29.86
N ILE A 53 -8.20 -14.06 30.75
CA ILE A 53 -6.77 -13.80 30.93
C ILE A 53 -5.96 -14.27 29.72
N SER A 54 -6.25 -15.47 29.21
CA SER A 54 -5.52 -16.00 28.03
C SER A 54 -5.80 -15.19 26.76
N THR A 55 -7.04 -14.77 26.55
CA THR A 55 -7.41 -13.94 25.38
C THR A 55 -6.81 -12.54 25.48
N PHE A 56 -6.78 -11.96 26.70
CA PHE A 56 -6.15 -10.67 26.94
C PHE A 56 -4.62 -10.72 26.72
N ALA A 57 -3.96 -11.78 27.19
CA ALA A 57 -2.53 -12.00 26.95
C ALA A 57 -2.23 -12.18 25.45
N ALA A 58 -3.06 -12.93 24.72
CA ALA A 58 -2.96 -13.08 23.29
C ALA A 58 -3.13 -11.74 22.57
N MET A 59 -4.12 -10.93 22.97
CA MET A 59 -4.35 -9.59 22.40
C MET A 59 -3.13 -8.69 22.56
N ILE A 60 -2.52 -8.67 23.74
CA ILE A 60 -1.28 -7.90 23.98
C ILE A 60 -0.15 -8.43 23.09
N GLY A 61 0.05 -9.75 23.03
CA GLY A 61 1.09 -10.37 22.22
C GLY A 61 0.96 -10.03 20.73
N PHE A 62 -0.24 -10.15 20.17
CA PHE A 62 -0.50 -9.79 18.77
C PHE A 62 -0.43 -8.27 18.52
N SER A 63 -0.80 -7.44 19.49
CA SER A 63 -0.62 -5.98 19.39
C SER A 63 0.85 -5.60 19.33
N VAL A 64 1.68 -6.20 20.16
CA VAL A 64 3.15 -6.00 20.13
C VAL A 64 3.73 -6.49 18.80
N ALA A 65 3.32 -7.68 18.33
CA ALA A 65 3.75 -8.20 17.02
C ALA A 65 3.36 -7.24 15.87
N ASN A 66 2.13 -6.70 15.92
CA ASN A 66 1.67 -5.71 14.92
C ASN A 66 2.54 -4.45 14.92
N ILE A 67 2.87 -3.92 16.10
CA ILE A 67 3.76 -2.76 16.23
C ILE A 67 5.14 -3.06 15.65
N LEU A 68 5.71 -4.23 15.95
CA LEU A 68 7.02 -4.62 15.44
C LEU A 68 7.04 -4.75 13.92
N VAL A 69 6.05 -5.43 13.34
CA VAL A 69 5.91 -5.58 11.89
C VAL A 69 5.68 -4.21 11.22
N SER A 70 4.83 -3.36 11.78
CA SER A 70 4.58 -2.02 11.27
C SER A 70 5.82 -1.14 11.31
N LYS A 71 6.59 -1.21 12.39
CA LYS A 71 7.88 -0.52 12.50
C LYS A 71 8.89 -1.05 11.50
N ALA A 72 9.04 -2.37 11.35
CA ALA A 72 9.92 -2.97 10.37
C ALA A 72 9.57 -2.52 8.94
N SER A 73 8.30 -2.52 8.59
CA SER A 73 7.80 -2.02 7.29
C SER A 73 8.03 -0.52 7.12
N GLY A 74 7.83 0.26 8.18
CA GLY A 74 8.02 1.71 8.18
C GLY A 74 9.48 2.14 8.02
N TYR A 75 10.44 1.32 8.39
CA TYR A 75 11.86 1.56 8.12
C TYR A 75 12.33 0.99 6.78
N ALA A 76 11.90 -0.22 6.44
CA ALA A 76 12.32 -0.89 5.22
C ALA A 76 11.81 -0.18 3.94
N SER A 77 10.56 0.28 3.94
CA SER A 77 9.94 0.91 2.78
C SER A 77 10.63 2.21 2.34
N PRO A 78 10.83 3.23 3.21
CA PRO A 78 11.53 4.45 2.83
C PRO A 78 12.98 4.21 2.41
N PHE A 79 13.69 3.30 3.08
CA PHE A 79 15.08 2.96 2.75
C PHE A 79 15.20 2.39 1.33
N ILE A 80 14.32 1.45 0.97
CA ILE A 80 14.29 0.85 -0.36
C ILE A 80 13.89 1.91 -1.41
N ASN A 81 12.89 2.73 -1.12
CA ASN A 81 12.44 3.80 -2.00
C ASN A 81 13.57 4.80 -2.30
N LEU A 82 14.26 5.30 -1.27
CA LEU A 82 15.36 6.25 -1.43
C LEU A 82 16.52 5.66 -2.23
N LYS A 83 16.85 4.41 -2.00
CA LYS A 83 17.93 3.73 -2.74
C LYS A 83 17.60 3.62 -4.23
N VAL A 84 16.40 3.16 -4.55
CA VAL A 84 15.96 2.98 -5.94
C VAL A 84 15.79 4.33 -6.65
N ASP A 85 15.21 5.31 -5.97
CA ASP A 85 15.06 6.68 -6.51
C ASP A 85 16.43 7.28 -6.84
N SER A 86 17.41 7.14 -5.94
CA SER A 86 18.77 7.61 -6.16
C SER A 86 19.45 6.89 -7.34
N GLU A 87 19.29 5.57 -7.46
CA GLU A 87 19.88 4.82 -8.58
C GLU A 87 19.23 5.23 -9.92
N ILE A 88 17.91 5.39 -9.98
CA ILE A 88 17.23 5.86 -11.20
C ILE A 88 17.69 7.27 -11.58
N LYS A 89 17.80 8.17 -10.61
CA LYS A 89 18.29 9.54 -10.83
C LYS A 89 19.73 9.56 -11.35
N ASN A 90 20.59 8.74 -10.77
CA ASN A 90 21.99 8.60 -11.22
C ASN A 90 22.06 8.04 -12.65
N ASP A 91 21.25 7.02 -12.99
CA ASP A 91 21.22 6.45 -14.34
C ASP A 91 20.74 7.46 -15.37
N ILE A 92 19.74 8.29 -15.03
CA ILE A 92 19.24 9.37 -15.92
C ILE A 92 20.31 10.45 -16.06
N PHE A 93 20.93 10.88 -14.96
CA PHE A 93 21.98 11.90 -14.99
C PHE A 93 23.20 11.45 -15.79
N ALA A 94 23.64 10.20 -15.61
CA ALA A 94 24.72 9.63 -16.39
C ALA A 94 24.42 9.62 -17.90
N LYS A 95 23.17 9.31 -18.27
CA LYS A 95 22.75 9.39 -19.68
C LYS A 95 22.72 10.81 -20.20
N MET A 96 22.29 11.78 -19.42
CA MET A 96 22.31 13.20 -19.80
C MET A 96 23.74 13.69 -20.10
N LEU A 97 24.73 13.24 -19.29
CA LEU A 97 26.15 13.63 -19.49
C LEU A 97 26.77 13.06 -20.77
N VAL A 98 26.25 11.94 -21.27
CA VAL A 98 26.79 11.28 -22.49
C VAL A 98 25.99 11.66 -23.74
N THR A 99 24.84 12.35 -23.58
CA THR A 99 24.02 12.80 -24.70
C THR A 99 24.62 14.06 -25.34
N ASP A 100 24.61 14.12 -26.67
CA ASP A 100 25.11 15.28 -27.41
C ASP A 100 24.39 16.55 -26.98
N TRP A 101 25.16 17.63 -26.80
CA TRP A 101 24.70 18.94 -26.38
C TRP A 101 23.59 19.51 -27.29
N GLU A 102 23.69 19.25 -28.58
CA GLU A 102 22.72 19.69 -29.58
C GLU A 102 21.31 19.12 -29.30
N SER A 103 21.24 17.82 -28.92
CA SER A 103 19.99 17.15 -28.54
C SER A 103 19.42 17.64 -27.22
N LEU A 104 20.27 18.14 -26.30
CA LEU A 104 19.85 18.66 -24.99
C LEU A 104 19.37 20.11 -25.08
N THR A 105 19.87 20.92 -26.04
CA THR A 105 19.46 22.31 -26.22
C THR A 105 18.04 22.48 -26.76
N ASP A 106 17.48 21.43 -27.37
CA ASP A 106 16.06 21.41 -27.78
C ASP A 106 15.10 21.39 -26.57
N TYR A 107 15.60 21.03 -25.38
CA TYR A 107 14.82 21.01 -24.16
C TYR A 107 15.18 22.18 -23.24
N HIS A 108 14.16 22.83 -22.68
CA HIS A 108 14.40 23.86 -21.67
C HIS A 108 15.02 23.22 -20.42
N THR A 109 16.02 23.85 -19.81
CA THR A 109 16.71 23.35 -18.61
C THR A 109 15.75 22.98 -17.48
N GLY A 110 14.67 23.75 -17.31
CA GLY A 110 13.61 23.44 -16.33
C GLY A 110 12.86 22.14 -16.62
N ASP A 111 12.62 21.79 -17.87
CA ASP A 111 11.98 20.53 -18.26
C ASP A 111 12.89 19.33 -17.97
N LEU A 112 14.17 19.45 -18.28
CA LEU A 112 15.16 18.41 -17.98
C LEU A 112 15.29 18.17 -16.47
N VAL A 113 15.33 19.22 -15.66
CA VAL A 113 15.37 19.11 -14.19
C VAL A 113 14.08 18.48 -13.66
N THR A 114 12.93 18.84 -14.19
CA THR A 114 11.65 18.24 -13.81
C THR A 114 11.59 16.75 -14.13
N ARG A 115 12.03 16.34 -15.32
CA ARG A 115 12.11 14.92 -15.72
C ARG A 115 13.08 14.13 -14.84
N TRP A 116 14.25 14.70 -14.57
CA TRP A 116 15.24 14.08 -13.71
C TRP A 116 14.78 13.95 -12.26
N SER A 117 14.08 14.94 -11.72
CA SER A 117 13.67 15.00 -10.33
C SER A 117 12.29 14.35 -10.09
N SER A 118 11.24 14.92 -10.68
CA SER A 118 9.85 14.51 -10.41
C SER A 118 9.46 13.23 -11.13
N ASP A 119 9.78 13.10 -12.42
CA ASP A 119 9.36 11.92 -13.18
C ASP A 119 10.10 10.67 -12.71
N ALA A 120 11.39 10.79 -12.38
CA ALA A 120 12.18 9.70 -11.82
C ALA A 120 11.59 9.22 -10.48
N SER A 121 11.23 10.16 -9.59
CA SER A 121 10.61 9.82 -8.30
C SER A 121 9.22 9.21 -8.46
N ASN A 122 8.42 9.70 -9.41
CA ASN A 122 7.11 9.13 -9.72
C ASN A 122 7.20 7.70 -10.25
N ILE A 123 8.20 7.41 -11.10
CA ILE A 123 8.44 6.06 -11.62
C ILE A 123 8.91 5.14 -10.51
N SER A 124 9.87 5.57 -9.69
CA SER A 124 10.35 4.82 -8.53
C SER A 124 9.20 4.46 -7.58
N SER A 125 8.41 5.44 -7.19
CA SER A 125 7.25 5.25 -6.32
C SER A 125 6.17 4.37 -6.97
N GLY A 126 5.96 4.48 -8.26
CA GLY A 126 5.04 3.64 -9.02
C GLY A 126 5.44 2.16 -8.96
N ILE A 127 6.70 1.85 -9.21
CA ILE A 127 7.22 0.47 -9.21
C ILE A 127 7.20 -0.12 -7.80
N LEU A 128 7.68 0.63 -6.81
CA LEU A 128 7.91 0.12 -5.45
C LEU A 128 6.68 0.13 -4.55
N ASN A 129 5.75 1.05 -4.78
CA ASN A 129 4.57 1.18 -3.93
C ASN A 129 3.29 0.68 -4.61
N TRP A 130 3.07 1.01 -5.87
CA TRP A 130 1.80 0.73 -6.54
C TRP A 130 1.54 -0.78 -6.69
N ILE A 131 2.50 -1.51 -7.22
CA ILE A 131 2.37 -2.95 -7.49
C ILE A 131 2.26 -3.76 -6.18
N PRO A 132 3.19 -3.61 -5.21
CA PRO A 132 3.08 -4.30 -3.92
C PRO A 132 1.81 -3.94 -3.16
N ASN A 133 1.44 -2.66 -3.11
CA ASN A 133 0.25 -2.23 -2.40
C ASN A 133 -1.04 -2.79 -3.01
N LEU A 134 -1.11 -2.89 -4.34
CA LEU A 134 -2.24 -3.52 -5.00
C LEU A 134 -2.42 -4.98 -4.55
N ILE A 135 -1.32 -5.74 -4.46
CA ILE A 135 -1.33 -7.13 -4.00
C ILE A 135 -1.77 -7.19 -2.52
N ILE A 136 -1.19 -6.35 -1.67
CA ILE A 136 -1.49 -6.31 -0.23
C ILE A 136 -2.96 -5.94 0.01
N TYR A 137 -3.48 -4.91 -0.66
CA TYR A 137 -4.87 -4.48 -0.51
C TYR A 137 -5.86 -5.50 -1.07
N THR A 138 -5.54 -6.14 -2.19
CA THR A 138 -6.36 -7.23 -2.75
C THR A 138 -6.42 -8.41 -1.78
N PHE A 139 -5.29 -8.82 -1.25
CA PHE A 139 -5.23 -9.88 -0.23
C PHE A 139 -6.03 -9.50 1.02
N ARG A 140 -5.86 -8.27 1.53
CA ARG A 140 -6.59 -7.76 2.68
C ARG A 140 -8.10 -7.76 2.43
N PHE A 141 -8.52 -7.32 1.26
CA PHE A 141 -9.93 -7.28 0.88
C PHE A 141 -10.54 -8.68 0.81
N ILE A 142 -9.87 -9.61 0.11
CA ILE A 142 -10.34 -11.01 -0.03
C ILE A 142 -10.40 -11.68 1.34
N SER A 143 -9.37 -11.53 2.17
CA SER A 143 -9.32 -12.13 3.49
C SER A 143 -10.38 -11.56 4.44
N ALA A 144 -10.58 -10.25 4.44
CA ALA A 144 -11.64 -9.62 5.23
C ALA A 144 -13.03 -10.08 4.77
N LEU A 145 -13.26 -10.13 3.46
CA LEU A 145 -14.53 -10.61 2.89
C LEU A 145 -14.78 -12.07 3.26
N ALA A 146 -13.77 -12.93 3.18
CA ALA A 146 -13.88 -14.34 3.56
C ALA A 146 -14.23 -14.51 5.05
N ILE A 147 -13.63 -13.71 5.92
CA ILE A 147 -13.96 -13.73 7.37
C ILE A 147 -15.41 -13.29 7.59
N VAL A 148 -15.86 -12.19 6.96
CA VAL A 148 -17.25 -11.73 7.14
C VAL A 148 -18.24 -12.74 6.57
N LEU A 149 -17.96 -13.33 5.41
CA LEU A 149 -18.81 -14.40 4.84
C LEU A 149 -18.91 -15.64 5.74
N TYR A 150 -17.84 -15.98 6.44
CA TYR A 150 -17.82 -17.11 7.36
C TYR A 150 -18.69 -16.87 8.60
N TYR A 151 -18.67 -15.65 9.16
CA TYR A 151 -19.41 -15.33 10.37
C TYR A 151 -20.86 -14.91 10.10
N ASP A 152 -21.09 -14.11 9.08
CA ASP A 152 -22.42 -13.60 8.74
C ASP A 152 -22.52 -13.30 7.24
N PRO A 153 -23.07 -14.25 6.43
CA PRO A 153 -23.26 -14.06 5.00
C PRO A 153 -24.19 -12.90 4.66
N THR A 154 -25.16 -12.61 5.53
CA THR A 154 -26.14 -11.53 5.31
C THR A 154 -25.45 -10.19 5.42
N PHE A 155 -24.60 -10.02 6.43
CA PHE A 155 -23.81 -8.79 6.61
C PHE A 155 -22.79 -8.58 5.48
N ALA A 156 -22.18 -9.67 4.95
CA ALA A 156 -21.30 -9.61 3.80
C ALA A 156 -22.01 -9.08 2.55
N LEU A 157 -23.25 -9.48 2.30
CA LEU A 157 -24.09 -8.97 1.21
C LEU A 157 -24.34 -7.47 1.34
N PHE A 158 -24.72 -7.00 2.53
CA PHE A 158 -24.90 -5.57 2.79
C PHE A 158 -23.60 -4.77 2.61
N ALA A 159 -22.45 -5.30 3.06
CA ALA A 159 -21.16 -4.65 2.88
C ALA A 159 -20.78 -4.54 1.40
N LEU A 160 -21.02 -5.59 0.59
CA LEU A 160 -20.78 -5.57 -0.85
C LEU A 160 -21.69 -4.58 -1.59
N LEU A 161 -22.97 -4.45 -1.19
CA LEU A 161 -23.89 -3.46 -1.74
C LEU A 161 -23.53 -2.03 -1.35
N GLY A 162 -22.91 -1.82 -0.21
CA GLY A 162 -22.44 -0.52 0.25
C GLY A 162 -21.36 0.11 -0.65
N ILE A 163 -20.52 -0.73 -1.30
CA ILE A 163 -19.45 -0.25 -2.19
C ILE A 163 -20.00 0.51 -3.41
N PRO A 164 -20.89 -0.08 -4.24
CA PRO A 164 -21.44 0.64 -5.39
C PRO A 164 -22.32 1.82 -4.96
N PHE A 165 -22.99 1.72 -3.80
CA PHE A 165 -23.82 2.81 -3.28
C PHE A 165 -22.96 4.03 -2.88
N SER A 166 -21.84 3.82 -2.20
CA SER A 166 -20.90 4.89 -1.86
C SER A 166 -20.25 5.51 -3.11
N ALA A 167 -19.92 4.71 -4.12
CA ALA A 167 -19.41 5.18 -5.39
C ALA A 167 -20.42 6.03 -6.18
N LEU A 168 -21.70 5.67 -6.14
CA LEU A 168 -22.78 6.45 -6.74
C LEU A 168 -23.00 7.79 -6.05
N LEU A 169 -22.94 7.83 -4.72
CA LEU A 169 -23.05 9.06 -3.92
C LEU A 169 -21.83 9.99 -4.10
N SER A 170 -20.66 9.43 -4.34
CA SER A 170 -19.43 10.22 -4.52
C SER A 170 -19.40 10.97 -5.86
N LYS A 171 -20.03 10.44 -6.92
CA LYS A 171 -20.04 11.07 -8.26
C LYS A 171 -20.58 12.51 -8.29
N PRO A 172 -21.76 12.83 -7.71
CA PRO A 172 -22.27 14.20 -7.71
C PRO A 172 -21.44 15.14 -6.83
N LEU A 173 -20.82 14.63 -5.75
CA LEU A 173 -19.92 15.41 -4.89
C LEU A 173 -18.63 15.78 -5.62
N LEU A 174 -18.00 14.84 -6.32
CA LEU A 174 -16.81 15.07 -7.13
C LEU A 174 -17.10 16.06 -8.27
N LYS A 175 -18.27 15.99 -8.90
CA LYS A 175 -18.68 16.95 -9.95
C LYS A 175 -18.81 18.36 -9.36
N ARG A 176 -19.48 18.52 -8.20
CA ARG A 176 -19.60 19.81 -7.53
C ARG A 176 -18.25 20.41 -7.10
N MET A 177 -17.34 19.58 -6.59
CA MET A 177 -15.99 20.03 -6.21
C MET A 177 -15.19 20.50 -7.43
N ARG A 178 -15.34 19.80 -8.57
CA ARG A 178 -14.66 20.16 -9.82
C ARG A 178 -15.20 21.47 -10.40
N ASP A 179 -16.51 21.65 -10.38
CA ASP A 179 -17.16 22.86 -10.90
C ASP A 179 -16.84 24.09 -10.02
N ASN A 180 -16.63 23.90 -8.72
CA ASN A 180 -16.28 24.96 -7.78
C ASN A 180 -14.78 25.34 -7.83
N ASN A 181 -13.92 24.46 -8.32
CA ASN A 181 -12.46 24.71 -8.41
C ASN A 181 -12.07 25.34 -9.78
N GLN A 182 -13.04 25.52 -10.68
CA GLN A 182 -12.88 26.18 -11.97
C GLN A 182 -13.40 27.63 -11.99
N ARG A 183 -13.90 28.12 -10.85
CA ARG A 183 -14.26 29.52 -10.61
C ARG A 183 -13.21 30.21 -9.75
#